data_1db4d80fad3220645e2296b6610ad1c8
#
_entry.id   1db4d80fad3220645e2296b6610ad1c8
#
_cell.length_a   1.000
_cell.length_b   1.000
_cell.length_c   1.000
_cell.angle_alpha   90.00
_cell.angle_beta   90.00
_cell.angle_gamma   90.00
#
_symmetry.space_group_name_H-M   'P 1'
#
loop_
_entity.id
_entity.type
_entity.pdbx_description
1 polymer ?
#
loop_
_entity_poly.entity_id
_entity_poly.type
_entity_poly.pdbx_seq_one_letter_code
_entity_poly.pdbx_strand_id
1 'polypeptide(L)'
;MSMPEAADAAPLDDEMLVMDVADTLRHGIDIPVAPVPSPADQVLIERLRALYLQQGIEAPEAVLSEGIAAMADRRFVYAPPRPSLATSVARLYIGRQKWGRPVLAVALALAIGLGGYFFGYLPYRDAEAEKARLELSQDLPAQIDDLYQAIFNETKVQTAADDAIAMRDRGKAAAQKCDRAGAERAVADLTALRDQLEAVYTLQIVDKDGVKLGFWTFPPNNSEATNYYIVVEAVDADGNVETLPVTSEDTGVTQDVVRWALRVPQAVYDAVVADKQTNGFVEHKVIGHKVDGFTDVDYLVPVLGGALTQW
;
A
#
# COMPACT_ATOMS: atom_id res chain seq x y z
N MET A 1 -1.78 -38.73 -78.50
CA MET A 1 -1.81 -37.28 -78.83
C MET A 1 -0.86 -36.62 -77.79
N SER A 2 0.43 -36.53 -78.22
CA SER A 2 1.51 -35.97 -77.44
C SER A 2 1.47 -34.42 -77.53
N MET A 3 1.41 -33.72 -76.46
CA MET A 3 1.64 -32.29 -76.39
C MET A 3 3.11 -31.97 -76.64
N PRO A 4 3.45 -30.93 -77.40
CA PRO A 4 4.83 -30.54 -77.60
C PRO A 4 5.35 -29.92 -76.31
N GLU A 5 6.54 -30.35 -75.89
CA GLU A 5 7.43 -29.85 -74.87
C GLU A 5 7.70 -28.35 -75.09
N ALA A 6 7.35 -27.51 -74.13
CA ALA A 6 7.60 -26.11 -74.21
C ALA A 6 9.13 -25.87 -74.22
N ALA A 7 9.63 -25.32 -75.29
CA ALA A 7 11.02 -24.88 -75.39
C ALA A 7 11.32 -23.88 -74.26
N ASP A 8 12.45 -24.16 -73.56
CA ASP A 8 13.05 -23.35 -72.52
C ASP A 8 13.35 -21.95 -73.08
N ALA A 9 12.37 -21.04 -72.91
CA ALA A 9 12.57 -19.62 -73.24
C ALA A 9 13.38 -19.01 -72.07
N ALA A 10 14.61 -18.61 -72.36
CA ALA A 10 15.38 -17.81 -71.41
C ALA A 10 14.51 -16.60 -70.95
N PRO A 11 14.54 -16.25 -69.68
CA PRO A 11 13.68 -15.18 -69.19
C PRO A 11 13.97 -13.88 -69.95
N LEU A 12 12.90 -13.23 -70.43
CA LEU A 12 12.94 -11.97 -71.20
C LEU A 12 13.83 -10.90 -70.50
N ASP A 13 13.93 -10.95 -69.22
CA ASP A 13 14.73 -10.01 -68.42
C ASP A 13 16.26 -10.16 -68.67
N ASP A 14 16.78 -11.38 -68.96
CA ASP A 14 18.18 -11.59 -69.28
C ASP A 14 18.51 -11.05 -70.70
N GLU A 15 17.58 -11.17 -71.64
CA GLU A 15 17.77 -10.63 -72.98
C GLU A 15 17.73 -9.09 -73.02
N MET A 16 16.83 -8.48 -72.23
CA MET A 16 16.75 -7.02 -72.10
C MET A 16 18.00 -6.45 -71.40
N LEU A 17 18.51 -7.10 -70.38
CA LEU A 17 19.70 -6.64 -69.66
C LEU A 17 20.97 -6.68 -70.53
N VAL A 18 21.10 -7.72 -71.38
CA VAL A 18 22.22 -7.82 -72.32
C VAL A 18 22.12 -6.74 -73.41
N MET A 19 20.89 -6.42 -73.87
CA MET A 19 20.68 -5.35 -74.81
C MET A 19 21.05 -3.98 -74.23
N ASP A 20 20.69 -3.69 -72.97
CA ASP A 20 20.98 -2.44 -72.29
C ASP A 20 22.49 -2.27 -72.05
N VAL A 21 23.20 -3.32 -71.67
CA VAL A 21 24.67 -3.35 -71.51
C VAL A 21 25.37 -3.17 -72.84
N ALA A 22 24.93 -3.88 -73.88
CA ALA A 22 25.52 -3.77 -75.22
C ALA A 22 25.30 -2.36 -75.82
N ASP A 23 24.16 -1.72 -75.59
CA ASP A 23 23.89 -0.34 -76.04
C ASP A 23 24.70 0.70 -75.30
N THR A 24 24.96 0.49 -73.98
CA THR A 24 25.84 1.33 -73.20
C THR A 24 27.29 1.26 -73.64
N LEU A 25 27.81 0.05 -73.95
CA LEU A 25 29.13 -0.17 -74.46
C LEU A 25 29.36 0.42 -75.87
N ARG A 26 28.35 0.41 -76.69
CA ARG A 26 28.40 1.01 -78.06
C ARG A 26 28.63 2.52 -78.04
N HIS A 27 28.20 3.19 -76.99
CA HIS A 27 28.26 4.65 -76.93
C HIS A 27 29.42 5.27 -76.17
N GLY A 28 30.39 4.49 -75.67
CA GLY A 28 31.35 5.17 -74.87
C GLY A 28 32.65 4.56 -74.41
N ILE A 29 33.18 3.42 -74.95
CA ILE A 29 34.41 2.86 -74.36
C ILE A 29 35.32 2.20 -75.45
N ASP A 30 36.62 2.47 -75.36
CA ASP A 30 37.68 1.71 -76.04
C ASP A 30 37.65 0.26 -75.55
N ILE A 31 37.46 -0.70 -76.47
CA ILE A 31 37.21 -2.11 -76.14
C ILE A 31 38.56 -2.88 -76.18
N PRO A 32 39.03 -3.40 -74.99
CA PRO A 32 40.14 -4.36 -75.01
C PRO A 32 39.67 -5.71 -75.58
N VAL A 33 40.60 -6.48 -76.15
CA VAL A 33 40.38 -7.73 -76.88
C VAL A 33 39.54 -8.71 -76.02
N ALA A 34 38.38 -9.09 -76.57
CA ALA A 34 37.40 -9.96 -75.85
C ALA A 34 37.89 -11.39 -75.68
N PRO A 35 37.60 -12.06 -74.55
CA PRO A 35 37.83 -13.48 -74.36
C PRO A 35 36.96 -14.29 -75.34
N VAL A 36 37.43 -15.49 -75.74
CA VAL A 36 36.75 -16.36 -76.66
C VAL A 36 35.39 -16.80 -76.08
N PRO A 37 34.28 -16.53 -76.72
CA PRO A 37 32.95 -16.84 -76.19
C PRO A 37 32.67 -18.33 -76.12
N SER A 38 31.97 -18.77 -75.07
CA SER A 38 31.54 -20.17 -74.91
C SER A 38 30.43 -20.52 -75.96
N PRO A 39 30.19 -21.81 -76.27
CA PRO A 39 29.15 -22.20 -77.24
C PRO A 39 27.76 -21.64 -76.88
N ALA A 40 27.44 -21.47 -75.62
CA ALA A 40 26.17 -20.86 -75.13
C ALA A 40 26.13 -19.34 -75.42
N ASP A 41 27.26 -18.66 -75.31
CA ASP A 41 27.40 -17.23 -75.57
C ASP A 41 27.27 -16.93 -77.07
N GLN A 42 27.72 -17.85 -77.94
CA GLN A 42 27.56 -17.73 -79.39
C GLN A 42 26.09 -17.75 -79.79
N VAL A 43 25.28 -18.60 -79.24
CA VAL A 43 23.84 -18.64 -79.55
C VAL A 43 23.13 -17.33 -79.10
N LEU A 44 23.60 -16.78 -77.93
CA LEU A 44 23.06 -15.51 -77.40
C LEU A 44 23.50 -14.34 -78.31
N ILE A 45 24.77 -14.33 -78.75
CA ILE A 45 25.28 -13.32 -79.71
C ILE A 45 24.45 -13.31 -81.05
N GLU A 46 24.20 -14.47 -81.59
CA GLU A 46 23.38 -14.59 -82.82
C GLU A 46 21.95 -14.08 -82.64
N ARG A 47 21.34 -14.37 -81.51
CA ARG A 47 19.98 -13.94 -81.15
C ARG A 47 19.91 -12.41 -80.98
N LEU A 48 20.88 -11.85 -80.31
CA LEU A 48 21.03 -10.42 -80.08
C LEU A 48 21.30 -9.70 -81.41
N ARG A 49 22.17 -10.26 -82.25
CA ARG A 49 22.42 -9.72 -83.61
C ARG A 49 21.15 -9.67 -84.41
N ALA A 50 20.34 -10.72 -84.44
CA ALA A 50 19.04 -10.77 -85.12
C ALA A 50 18.09 -9.69 -84.63
N LEU A 51 18.01 -9.45 -83.30
CA LEU A 51 17.20 -8.42 -82.67
C LEU A 51 17.65 -6.99 -83.06
N TYR A 52 18.96 -6.70 -83.07
CA TYR A 52 19.49 -5.41 -83.45
C TYR A 52 19.32 -5.14 -84.94
N LEU A 53 19.43 -6.18 -85.82
CA LEU A 53 19.13 -6.07 -87.24
C LEU A 53 17.65 -5.77 -87.54
N GLN A 54 16.73 -6.31 -86.70
CA GLN A 54 15.33 -5.98 -86.82
C GLN A 54 15.01 -4.51 -86.45
N GLN A 55 15.84 -3.91 -85.59
CA GLN A 55 15.76 -2.48 -85.23
C GLN A 55 16.55 -1.57 -86.15
N GLY A 56 17.15 -2.11 -87.23
CA GLY A 56 17.95 -1.35 -88.18
C GLY A 56 19.33 -0.92 -87.72
N ILE A 57 19.86 -1.58 -86.67
CA ILE A 57 21.12 -1.28 -86.00
C ILE A 57 22.13 -2.40 -86.32
N GLU A 58 23.27 -2.10 -86.93
CA GLU A 58 24.39 -3.04 -87.11
C GLU A 58 25.29 -2.99 -85.84
N ALA A 59 25.18 -3.96 -84.93
CA ALA A 59 26.05 -4.08 -83.75
C ALA A 59 27.28 -4.92 -84.08
N PRO A 60 28.51 -4.43 -83.95
CA PRO A 60 29.71 -5.22 -84.13
C PRO A 60 29.79 -6.40 -83.12
N GLU A 61 30.26 -7.56 -83.54
CA GLU A 61 30.35 -8.79 -82.74
C GLU A 61 31.19 -8.58 -81.49
N ALA A 62 32.22 -7.76 -81.58
CA ALA A 62 33.05 -7.39 -80.44
C ALA A 62 32.26 -6.71 -79.27
N VAL A 63 31.33 -5.84 -79.63
CA VAL A 63 30.48 -5.14 -78.65
C VAL A 63 29.50 -6.09 -77.97
N LEU A 64 28.93 -7.01 -78.73
CA LEU A 64 28.01 -8.02 -78.18
C LEU A 64 28.73 -9.03 -77.27
N SER A 65 29.95 -9.48 -77.65
CA SER A 65 30.75 -10.40 -76.87
C SER A 65 31.23 -9.76 -75.57
N GLU A 66 31.65 -8.50 -75.61
CA GLU A 66 32.06 -7.76 -74.41
C GLU A 66 30.89 -7.47 -73.48
N GLY A 67 29.70 -7.19 -74.03
CA GLY A 67 28.46 -7.05 -73.24
C GLY A 67 28.14 -8.33 -72.45
N ILE A 68 28.28 -9.49 -73.11
CA ILE A 68 28.02 -10.79 -72.49
C ILE A 68 29.10 -11.10 -71.44
N ALA A 69 30.37 -10.84 -71.70
CA ALA A 69 31.44 -11.01 -70.72
C ALA A 69 31.26 -10.11 -69.52
N ALA A 70 30.91 -8.86 -69.70
CA ALA A 70 30.62 -7.91 -68.61
C ALA A 70 29.40 -8.36 -67.80
N MET A 71 28.43 -8.96 -68.45
CA MET A 71 27.25 -9.53 -67.75
C MET A 71 27.63 -10.78 -66.97
N ALA A 72 28.47 -11.66 -67.45
CA ALA A 72 28.95 -12.83 -66.76
C ALA A 72 29.78 -12.46 -65.51
N ASP A 73 30.63 -11.45 -65.60
CA ASP A 73 31.44 -10.97 -64.49
C ASP A 73 30.65 -10.21 -63.41
N ARG A 74 29.56 -9.57 -63.80
CA ARG A 74 28.74 -8.74 -62.91
C ARG A 74 27.42 -9.40 -62.50
N ARG A 75 27.16 -10.59 -62.98
CA ARG A 75 25.93 -11.29 -62.75
C ARG A 75 25.72 -11.55 -61.25
N PHE A 76 24.89 -10.70 -60.64
CA PHE A 76 24.45 -10.86 -59.24
C PHE A 76 25.48 -10.71 -58.13
N VAL A 77 26.50 -9.89 -58.28
CA VAL A 77 27.22 -9.44 -57.12
C VAL A 77 26.43 -8.36 -56.41
N TYR A 78 25.47 -8.81 -55.55
CA TYR A 78 24.83 -7.92 -54.59
C TYR A 78 25.89 -7.41 -53.62
N ALA A 79 26.32 -6.16 -53.75
CA ALA A 79 27.14 -5.51 -52.77
C ALA A 79 26.23 -4.90 -51.70
N PRO A 80 26.17 -5.52 -50.50
CA PRO A 80 25.33 -4.97 -49.45
C PRO A 80 25.82 -3.54 -49.12
N PRO A 81 24.89 -2.59 -48.87
CA PRO A 81 25.27 -1.23 -48.49
C PRO A 81 26.14 -1.27 -47.24
N ARG A 82 27.17 -0.45 -47.19
CA ARG A 82 28.08 -0.36 -46.01
C ARG A 82 27.25 -0.06 -44.75
N PRO A 83 27.58 -0.72 -43.62
CA PRO A 83 26.88 -0.47 -42.40
C PRO A 83 27.07 1.01 -41.97
N SER A 84 25.97 1.76 -42.00
CA SER A 84 25.90 3.15 -41.59
C SER A 84 24.75 3.34 -40.65
N LEU A 85 24.72 4.43 -39.86
CA LEU A 85 23.58 4.75 -39.01
C LEU A 85 22.28 4.85 -39.83
N ALA A 86 22.38 5.41 -41.04
CA ALA A 86 21.22 5.50 -41.94
C ALA A 86 20.66 4.13 -42.36
N THR A 87 21.54 3.16 -42.71
CA THR A 87 21.12 1.80 -43.08
C THR A 87 20.56 1.03 -41.86
N SER A 88 21.06 1.30 -40.66
CA SER A 88 20.52 0.72 -39.42
C SER A 88 19.14 1.26 -39.11
N VAL A 89 18.92 2.56 -39.23
CA VAL A 89 17.61 3.21 -39.04
C VAL A 89 16.61 2.72 -40.13
N ALA A 90 17.06 2.59 -41.39
CA ALA A 90 16.21 2.06 -42.46
C ALA A 90 15.78 0.61 -42.17
N ARG A 91 16.69 -0.25 -41.71
CA ARG A 91 16.37 -1.63 -41.32
C ARG A 91 15.39 -1.67 -40.14
N LEU A 92 15.59 -0.81 -39.14
CA LEU A 92 14.69 -0.66 -38.01
C LEU A 92 13.28 -0.26 -38.51
N TYR A 93 13.19 0.72 -39.40
CA TYR A 93 11.94 1.18 -39.96
C TYR A 93 11.22 0.12 -40.81
N ILE A 94 11.93 -0.63 -41.63
CA ILE A 94 11.38 -1.74 -42.44
C ILE A 94 10.86 -2.85 -41.53
N GLY A 95 11.57 -3.14 -40.44
CA GLY A 95 11.19 -4.14 -39.42
C GLY A 95 10.01 -3.74 -38.53
N ARG A 96 9.46 -2.52 -38.66
CA ARG A 96 8.42 -1.97 -37.75
C ARG A 96 7.18 -2.84 -37.55
N GLN A 97 6.82 -3.65 -38.53
CA GLN A 97 5.67 -4.57 -38.42
C GLN A 97 5.89 -5.66 -37.37
N LYS A 98 7.14 -6.08 -37.12
CA LYS A 98 7.49 -7.13 -36.15
C LYS A 98 7.62 -6.57 -34.74
N TRP A 99 8.21 -5.39 -34.56
CA TRP A 99 8.48 -4.82 -33.24
C TRP A 99 7.53 -3.65 -32.88
N GLY A 100 6.83 -3.05 -33.84
CA GLY A 100 5.96 -1.90 -33.59
C GLY A 100 4.81 -2.21 -32.62
N ARG A 101 4.17 -3.39 -32.77
CA ARG A 101 3.09 -3.81 -31.86
C ARG A 101 3.57 -4.02 -30.42
N PRO A 102 4.64 -4.78 -30.14
CA PRO A 102 5.14 -4.91 -28.77
C PRO A 102 5.66 -3.60 -28.18
N VAL A 103 6.32 -2.76 -28.97
CA VAL A 103 6.76 -1.42 -28.49
C VAL A 103 5.57 -0.53 -28.17
N LEU A 104 4.53 -0.52 -29.01
CA LEU A 104 3.31 0.23 -28.73
C LEU A 104 2.62 -0.29 -27.45
N ALA A 105 2.57 -1.60 -27.25
CA ALA A 105 2.01 -2.19 -26.02
C ALA A 105 2.80 -1.78 -24.77
N VAL A 106 4.13 -1.81 -24.84
CA VAL A 106 5.00 -1.34 -23.74
C VAL A 106 4.83 0.15 -23.48
N ALA A 107 4.78 0.97 -24.56
CA ALA A 107 4.56 2.41 -24.41
C ALA A 107 3.19 2.73 -23.79
N LEU A 108 2.15 1.99 -24.19
CA LEU A 108 0.81 2.13 -23.61
C LEU A 108 0.78 1.70 -22.15
N ALA A 109 1.42 0.58 -21.81
CA ALA A 109 1.53 0.11 -20.43
C ALA A 109 2.29 1.12 -19.55
N LEU A 110 3.38 1.71 -20.06
CA LEU A 110 4.11 2.78 -19.36
C LEU A 110 3.26 4.04 -19.21
N ALA A 111 2.52 4.43 -20.24
CA ALA A 111 1.63 5.60 -20.17
C ALA A 111 0.51 5.40 -19.15
N ILE A 112 -0.10 4.21 -19.11
CA ILE A 112 -1.11 3.86 -18.09
C ILE A 112 -0.48 3.80 -16.69
N GLY A 113 0.69 3.18 -16.55
CA GLY A 113 1.42 3.10 -15.28
C GLY A 113 1.81 4.48 -14.75
N LEU A 114 2.40 5.32 -15.60
CA LEU A 114 2.76 6.70 -15.24
C LEU A 114 1.51 7.55 -14.98
N GLY A 115 0.48 7.43 -15.84
CA GLY A 115 -0.79 8.10 -15.62
C GLY A 115 -1.44 7.72 -14.29
N GLY A 116 -1.53 6.43 -14.00
CA GLY A 116 -2.02 5.93 -12.71
C GLY A 116 -1.18 6.41 -11.52
N TYR A 117 0.13 6.47 -11.67
CA TYR A 117 1.03 6.97 -10.65
C TYR A 117 0.85 8.48 -10.40
N PHE A 118 0.89 9.30 -11.46
CA PHE A 118 0.83 10.76 -11.32
C PHE A 118 -0.59 11.29 -11.04
N PHE A 119 -1.62 10.70 -11.63
CA PHE A 119 -3.00 11.18 -11.47
C PHE A 119 -3.82 10.42 -10.44
N GLY A 120 -3.39 9.22 -10.04
CA GLY A 120 -4.06 8.41 -9.03
C GLY A 120 -3.29 8.36 -7.72
N TYR A 121 -2.10 7.75 -7.73
CA TYR A 121 -1.36 7.44 -6.51
C TYR A 121 -0.79 8.68 -5.81
N LEU A 122 -0.16 9.61 -6.54
CA LEU A 122 0.40 10.83 -5.95
C LEU A 122 -0.66 11.70 -5.27
N PRO A 123 -1.77 12.11 -5.93
CA PRO A 123 -2.77 12.95 -5.28
C PRO A 123 -3.47 12.22 -4.13
N TYR A 124 -3.65 10.90 -4.21
CA TYR A 124 -4.19 10.11 -3.09
C TYR A 124 -3.28 10.17 -1.87
N ARG A 125 -1.98 9.91 -2.06
CA ARG A 125 -0.98 9.99 -0.99
C ARG A 125 -0.85 11.40 -0.40
N ASP A 126 -0.87 12.43 -1.26
CA ASP A 126 -0.77 13.81 -0.81
C ASP A 126 -2.03 14.23 -0.05
N ALA A 127 -3.21 13.77 -0.47
CA ALA A 127 -4.47 14.00 0.26
C ALA A 127 -4.50 13.28 1.63
N GLU A 128 -3.95 12.08 1.74
CA GLU A 128 -3.80 11.39 3.04
C GLU A 128 -2.81 12.12 3.96
N ALA A 129 -1.67 12.54 3.42
CA ALA A 129 -0.70 13.31 4.19
C ALA A 129 -1.26 14.65 4.67
N GLU A 130 -2.04 15.33 3.83
CA GLU A 130 -2.72 16.58 4.19
C GLU A 130 -3.80 16.37 5.25
N LYS A 131 -4.62 15.31 5.13
CA LYS A 131 -5.58 14.93 6.17
C LYS A 131 -4.90 14.65 7.51
N ALA A 132 -3.86 13.83 7.51
CA ALA A 132 -3.10 13.52 8.72
C ALA A 132 -2.48 14.77 9.34
N ARG A 133 -2.03 15.73 8.52
CA ARG A 133 -1.51 17.01 8.99
C ARG A 133 -2.59 17.90 9.56
N LEU A 134 -3.75 18.00 8.91
CA LEU A 134 -4.90 18.80 9.41
C LEU A 134 -5.42 18.20 10.72
N GLU A 135 -5.59 16.90 10.78
CA GLU A 135 -6.01 16.18 12.00
C GLU A 135 -5.07 16.49 13.18
N LEU A 136 -3.76 16.42 12.95
CA LEU A 136 -2.77 16.69 14.00
C LEU A 136 -2.67 18.16 14.37
N SER A 137 -2.83 19.08 13.42
CA SER A 137 -2.65 20.52 13.65
C SER A 137 -3.92 21.26 14.08
N GLN A 138 -5.10 20.70 13.80
CA GLN A 138 -6.39 21.35 14.07
C GLN A 138 -7.33 20.44 14.86
N ASP A 139 -7.61 19.23 14.38
CA ASP A 139 -8.67 18.40 14.94
C ASP A 139 -8.32 17.87 16.34
N LEU A 140 -7.13 17.27 16.52
CA LEU A 140 -6.69 16.77 17.82
C LEU A 140 -6.54 17.87 18.88
N PRO A 141 -5.90 19.02 18.59
CA PRO A 141 -5.88 20.13 19.55
C PRO A 141 -7.26 20.67 19.90
N ALA A 142 -8.19 20.73 18.93
CA ALA A 142 -9.56 21.16 19.18
C ALA A 142 -10.31 20.15 20.09
N GLN A 143 -10.20 18.84 19.80
CA GLN A 143 -10.74 17.79 20.65
C GLN A 143 -10.20 17.86 22.08
N ILE A 144 -8.89 18.06 22.24
CA ILE A 144 -8.26 18.21 23.54
C ILE A 144 -8.83 19.42 24.29
N ASP A 145 -9.03 20.56 23.62
CA ASP A 145 -9.63 21.74 24.23
C ASP A 145 -11.09 21.53 24.62
N ASP A 146 -11.87 20.90 23.75
CA ASP A 146 -13.29 20.62 23.98
C ASP A 146 -13.47 19.68 25.19
N LEU A 147 -12.67 18.60 25.27
CA LEU A 147 -12.68 17.69 26.40
C LEU A 147 -12.25 18.38 27.70
N TYR A 148 -11.20 19.20 27.63
CA TYR A 148 -10.76 19.97 28.79
C TYR A 148 -11.88 20.92 29.27
N GLN A 149 -12.54 21.64 28.37
CA GLN A 149 -13.65 22.54 28.73
C GLN A 149 -14.83 21.78 29.34
N ALA A 150 -15.17 20.62 28.81
CA ALA A 150 -16.20 19.76 29.38
C ALA A 150 -15.86 19.36 30.83
N ILE A 151 -14.64 18.83 31.05
CA ILE A 151 -14.15 18.45 32.37
C ILE A 151 -14.14 19.65 33.30
N PHE A 152 -13.62 20.79 32.87
CA PHE A 152 -13.52 22.00 33.70
C PHE A 152 -14.89 22.50 34.17
N ASN A 153 -15.91 22.41 33.29
CA ASN A 153 -17.27 22.85 33.63
C ASN A 153 -17.99 21.87 34.57
N GLU A 154 -17.63 20.59 34.54
CA GLU A 154 -18.31 19.53 35.25
C GLU A 154 -17.66 19.21 36.60
N THR A 155 -16.32 19.26 36.67
CA THR A 155 -15.60 18.85 37.86
C THR A 155 -15.88 19.76 39.06
N LYS A 156 -16.11 19.13 40.22
CA LYS A 156 -16.22 19.77 41.53
C LYS A 156 -14.94 19.58 42.37
N VAL A 157 -13.92 18.96 41.76
CA VAL A 157 -12.67 18.59 42.44
C VAL A 157 -11.51 19.33 41.80
N GLN A 158 -10.77 20.11 42.60
CA GLN A 158 -9.65 20.91 42.11
C GLN A 158 -8.54 20.05 41.49
N THR A 159 -8.22 18.91 42.11
CA THR A 159 -7.18 17.99 41.59
C THR A 159 -7.50 17.47 40.19
N ALA A 160 -8.77 17.16 39.89
CA ALA A 160 -9.19 16.74 38.58
C ALA A 160 -9.07 17.87 37.52
N ALA A 161 -9.34 19.12 37.94
CA ALA A 161 -9.12 20.29 37.06
C ALA A 161 -7.61 20.47 36.75
N ASP A 162 -6.75 20.32 37.77
CA ASP A 162 -5.30 20.46 37.60
C ASP A 162 -4.74 19.31 36.72
N ASP A 163 -5.21 18.08 36.91
CA ASP A 163 -4.86 16.93 36.06
C ASP A 163 -5.30 17.15 34.61
N ALA A 164 -6.52 17.65 34.39
CA ALA A 164 -7.02 17.98 33.05
C ALA A 164 -6.16 19.06 32.36
N ILE A 165 -5.71 20.08 33.08
CA ILE A 165 -4.77 21.10 32.56
C ILE A 165 -3.47 20.42 32.13
N ALA A 166 -2.89 19.58 32.98
CA ALA A 166 -1.64 18.88 32.67
C ALA A 166 -1.77 17.94 31.46
N MET A 167 -2.90 17.23 31.33
CA MET A 167 -3.20 16.36 30.19
C MET A 167 -3.36 17.16 28.90
N ARG A 168 -4.12 18.25 28.94
CA ARG A 168 -4.30 19.20 27.82
C ARG A 168 -2.96 19.73 27.33
N ASP A 169 -2.14 20.24 28.23
CA ASP A 169 -0.87 20.87 27.88
C ASP A 169 0.12 19.86 27.28
N ARG A 170 0.16 18.63 27.82
CA ARG A 170 0.93 17.51 27.24
C ARG A 170 0.44 17.17 25.85
N GLY A 171 -0.87 17.03 25.63
CA GLY A 171 -1.46 16.70 24.35
C GLY A 171 -1.17 17.75 23.29
N LYS A 172 -1.33 19.04 23.63
CA LYS A 172 -1.00 20.14 22.71
C LYS A 172 0.49 20.20 22.38
N ALA A 173 1.36 19.98 23.37
CA ALA A 173 2.80 19.92 23.13
C ALA A 173 3.20 18.73 22.23
N ALA A 174 2.52 17.59 22.34
CA ALA A 174 2.70 16.44 21.46
C ALA A 174 2.26 16.78 20.02
N ALA A 175 1.09 17.38 19.85
CA ALA A 175 0.58 17.82 18.55
C ALA A 175 1.54 18.81 17.86
N GLN A 176 2.09 19.78 18.60
CA GLN A 176 3.07 20.75 18.07
C GLN A 176 4.39 20.08 17.63
N LYS A 177 4.77 18.98 18.26
CA LYS A 177 5.95 18.18 17.90
C LYS A 177 5.68 17.14 16.81
N CYS A 178 4.47 17.13 16.25
CA CYS A 178 4.00 16.09 15.30
C CYS A 178 4.01 14.68 15.90
N ASP A 179 3.87 14.57 17.22
CA ASP A 179 3.70 13.30 17.93
C ASP A 179 2.22 12.94 18.03
N ARG A 180 1.73 12.27 16.99
CA ARG A 180 0.33 11.82 16.91
C ARG A 180 -0.05 10.90 18.09
N ALA A 181 0.82 9.93 18.41
CA ALA A 181 0.53 8.98 19.45
C ALA A 181 0.45 9.65 20.85
N GLY A 182 1.27 10.68 21.08
CA GLY A 182 1.20 11.48 22.31
C GLY A 182 -0.08 12.30 22.40
N ALA A 183 -0.53 12.90 21.29
CA ALA A 183 -1.77 13.66 21.24
C ALA A 183 -3.01 12.76 21.42
N GLU A 184 -3.06 11.61 20.74
CA GLU A 184 -4.14 10.62 20.87
C GLU A 184 -4.23 10.05 22.30
N ARG A 185 -3.09 9.81 22.96
CA ARG A 185 -3.08 9.41 24.39
C ARG A 185 -3.67 10.48 25.28
N ALA A 186 -3.36 11.75 25.04
CA ALA A 186 -3.93 12.84 25.83
C ALA A 186 -5.46 12.92 25.65
N VAL A 187 -5.98 12.69 24.43
CA VAL A 187 -7.42 12.59 24.16
C VAL A 187 -8.03 11.43 24.95
N ALA A 188 -7.38 10.26 24.93
CA ALA A 188 -7.83 9.07 25.66
C ALA A 188 -7.84 9.30 27.19
N ASP A 189 -6.76 9.91 27.73
CA ASP A 189 -6.64 10.23 29.15
C ASP A 189 -7.74 11.23 29.60
N LEU A 190 -7.97 12.29 28.81
CA LEU A 190 -9.05 13.26 29.08
C LEU A 190 -10.43 12.65 28.97
N THR A 191 -10.64 11.76 27.99
CA THR A 191 -11.92 11.03 27.86
C THR A 191 -12.16 10.15 29.07
N ALA A 192 -11.16 9.40 29.50
CA ALA A 192 -11.26 8.55 30.68
C ALA A 192 -11.55 9.37 31.95
N LEU A 193 -10.92 10.52 32.10
CA LEU A 193 -11.18 11.41 33.24
C LEU A 193 -12.61 11.98 33.19
N ARG A 194 -13.10 12.39 32.00
CA ARG A 194 -14.48 12.83 31.84
C ARG A 194 -15.46 11.70 32.20
N ASP A 195 -15.29 10.52 31.62
CA ASP A 195 -16.15 9.37 31.88
C ASP A 195 -16.14 9.00 33.38
N GLN A 196 -14.99 9.15 34.05
CA GLN A 196 -14.89 8.97 35.51
C GLN A 196 -15.69 10.05 36.28
N LEU A 197 -15.71 11.29 35.81
CA LEU A 197 -16.49 12.37 36.46
C LEU A 197 -17.98 12.18 36.25
N GLU A 198 -18.40 11.85 35.02
CA GLU A 198 -19.81 11.61 34.65
C GLU A 198 -20.41 10.36 35.30
N ALA A 199 -19.57 9.38 35.69
CA ALA A 199 -20.04 8.13 36.28
C ALA A 199 -20.80 8.37 37.58
N VAL A 200 -22.02 7.80 37.68
CA VAL A 200 -22.87 7.85 38.88
C VAL A 200 -23.35 6.45 39.23
N TYR A 201 -22.91 5.96 40.37
CA TYR A 201 -23.29 4.62 40.82
C TYR A 201 -23.28 4.51 42.35
N THR A 202 -23.99 3.50 42.83
CA THR A 202 -23.98 3.09 44.24
C THR A 202 -23.06 1.88 44.40
N LEU A 203 -22.07 1.96 45.28
CA LEU A 203 -21.20 0.85 45.61
C LEU A 203 -21.85 0.01 46.70
N GLN A 204 -22.11 -1.25 46.40
CA GLN A 204 -22.75 -2.15 47.35
C GLN A 204 -22.01 -3.47 47.51
N ILE A 205 -22.22 -4.09 48.69
CA ILE A 205 -21.69 -5.42 49.01
C ILE A 205 -22.46 -6.45 48.18
N VAL A 206 -21.72 -7.38 47.56
CA VAL A 206 -22.32 -8.52 46.85
C VAL A 206 -22.85 -9.54 47.84
N ASP A 207 -24.17 -9.59 47.99
CA ASP A 207 -24.85 -10.57 48.81
C ASP A 207 -25.74 -11.47 47.95
N LYS A 208 -25.06 -12.39 47.23
CA LYS A 208 -25.68 -13.34 46.29
C LYS A 208 -25.23 -14.77 46.64
N ASP A 209 -26.16 -15.73 46.46
CA ASP A 209 -25.87 -17.14 46.75
C ASP A 209 -24.70 -17.62 45.87
N GLY A 210 -23.77 -18.32 46.49
CA GLY A 210 -22.56 -18.84 45.83
C GLY A 210 -21.44 -17.83 45.66
N VAL A 211 -21.60 -16.57 46.01
CA VAL A 211 -20.55 -15.54 46.00
C VAL A 211 -20.01 -15.34 47.40
N LYS A 212 -18.68 -15.30 47.50
CA LYS A 212 -18.03 -14.97 48.80
C LYS A 212 -18.32 -13.51 49.13
N LEU A 213 -18.83 -13.27 50.32
CA LEU A 213 -19.09 -11.93 50.85
C LEU A 213 -17.79 -11.12 51.05
N GLY A 214 -16.76 -11.79 51.44
CA GLY A 214 -15.44 -11.25 51.71
C GLY A 214 -14.44 -12.36 52.06
N PHE A 215 -13.20 -11.97 52.20
CA PHE A 215 -12.10 -12.84 52.60
C PHE A 215 -10.98 -12.02 53.22
N TRP A 216 -9.99 -12.72 53.76
CA TRP A 216 -8.77 -12.11 54.24
C TRP A 216 -7.56 -12.79 53.61
N THR A 217 -6.44 -12.05 53.56
CA THR A 217 -5.17 -12.55 53.01
C THR A 217 -4.00 -11.89 53.75
N PHE A 218 -2.83 -12.51 53.66
CA PHE A 218 -1.60 -11.93 54.16
C PHE A 218 -0.91 -11.10 53.08
N PRO A 219 -0.40 -9.90 53.39
CA PRO A 219 0.43 -9.16 52.49
C PRO A 219 1.66 -9.97 52.04
N PRO A 220 2.10 -9.88 50.79
CA PRO A 220 3.26 -10.67 50.30
C PRO A 220 4.54 -10.44 51.09
N ASN A 221 4.69 -9.26 51.67
CA ASN A 221 5.90 -8.86 52.38
C ASN A 221 5.78 -8.91 53.93
N ASN A 222 4.62 -9.29 54.47
CA ASN A 222 4.40 -9.37 55.91
C ASN A 222 3.30 -10.38 56.25
N SER A 223 3.70 -11.60 56.59
CA SER A 223 2.78 -12.69 56.95
C SER A 223 2.15 -12.53 58.37
N GLU A 224 2.59 -11.54 59.15
CA GLU A 224 2.00 -11.27 60.47
C GLU A 224 0.84 -10.26 60.41
N ALA A 225 0.73 -9.53 59.29
CA ALA A 225 -0.39 -8.63 59.03
C ALA A 225 -1.50 -9.36 58.29
N THR A 226 -2.74 -8.95 58.50
CA THR A 226 -3.91 -9.49 57.80
C THR A 226 -4.64 -8.34 57.06
N ASN A 227 -4.85 -8.49 55.77
CA ASN A 227 -5.71 -7.59 54.98
C ASN A 227 -7.10 -8.21 54.84
N TYR A 228 -8.11 -7.43 55.16
CA TYR A 228 -9.51 -7.82 55.04
C TYR A 228 -10.16 -7.17 53.83
N TYR A 229 -10.90 -7.95 53.07
CA TYR A 229 -11.57 -7.51 51.86
C TYR A 229 -13.06 -7.89 51.87
N ILE A 230 -13.89 -6.99 51.40
CA ILE A 230 -15.29 -7.25 51.10
C ILE A 230 -15.53 -7.19 49.59
N VAL A 231 -16.36 -8.09 49.07
CA VAL A 231 -16.65 -8.13 47.62
C VAL A 231 -17.79 -7.15 47.32
N VAL A 232 -17.52 -6.27 46.38
CA VAL A 232 -18.42 -5.18 46.02
C VAL A 232 -18.74 -5.17 44.53
N GLU A 233 -19.86 -4.57 44.18
CA GLU A 233 -20.27 -4.27 42.83
C GLU A 233 -20.82 -2.84 42.77
N ALA A 234 -20.62 -2.19 41.62
CA ALA A 234 -21.24 -0.89 41.31
C ALA A 234 -22.60 -1.10 40.68
N VAL A 235 -23.60 -0.35 41.12
CA VAL A 235 -24.99 -0.46 40.63
C VAL A 235 -25.47 0.91 40.24
N ASP A 236 -26.02 1.04 39.04
CA ASP A 236 -26.64 2.26 38.54
C ASP A 236 -27.99 2.58 39.24
N ALA A 237 -28.60 3.70 38.83
CA ALA A 237 -29.89 4.11 39.40
C ALA A 237 -31.07 3.16 39.02
N ASP A 238 -30.90 2.40 37.95
CA ASP A 238 -31.90 1.43 37.47
C ASP A 238 -31.72 0.04 38.09
N GLY A 239 -30.66 -0.16 38.89
CA GLY A 239 -30.34 -1.43 39.55
C GLY A 239 -29.49 -2.39 38.71
N ASN A 240 -28.90 -1.95 37.58
CA ASN A 240 -28.04 -2.76 36.79
C ASN A 240 -26.59 -2.68 37.35
N VAL A 241 -25.90 -3.80 37.26
CA VAL A 241 -24.50 -3.86 37.69
C VAL A 241 -23.60 -3.34 36.57
N GLU A 242 -22.76 -2.37 36.88
CA GLU A 242 -21.83 -1.76 35.96
C GLU A 242 -20.48 -2.48 35.93
N THR A 243 -19.79 -2.36 34.80
CA THR A 243 -18.42 -2.83 34.66
C THR A 243 -17.49 -1.62 34.76
N LEU A 244 -16.57 -1.65 35.71
CA LEU A 244 -15.65 -0.55 35.97
C LEU A 244 -14.19 -0.97 35.84
N PRO A 245 -13.31 -0.06 35.38
CA PRO A 245 -11.87 -0.28 35.37
C PRO A 245 -11.33 -0.21 36.81
N VAL A 246 -10.86 -1.32 37.35
CA VAL A 246 -10.30 -1.41 38.69
C VAL A 246 -8.85 -1.84 38.60
N THR A 247 -7.98 -1.12 39.32
CA THR A 247 -6.56 -1.46 39.43
C THR A 247 -6.33 -2.36 40.61
N SER A 248 -5.79 -3.56 40.36
CA SER A 248 -5.45 -4.50 41.44
C SER A 248 -4.22 -4.05 42.18
N GLU A 249 -4.27 -4.02 43.53
CA GLU A 249 -3.16 -3.57 44.38
C GLU A 249 -1.96 -4.52 44.40
N ASP A 250 -2.18 -5.80 44.09
CA ASP A 250 -1.13 -6.82 44.08
C ASP A 250 -0.37 -6.88 42.75
N THR A 251 -1.04 -6.63 41.64
CA THR A 251 -0.45 -6.72 40.33
C THR A 251 -0.17 -5.35 39.67
N GLY A 252 -0.84 -4.28 40.14
CA GLY A 252 -0.80 -2.95 39.52
C GLY A 252 -1.50 -2.89 38.15
N VAL A 253 -2.23 -3.95 37.76
CA VAL A 253 -2.92 -4.04 36.46
C VAL A 253 -4.35 -3.57 36.61
N THR A 254 -4.80 -2.70 35.72
CA THR A 254 -6.18 -2.27 35.61
C THR A 254 -6.95 -3.24 34.71
N GLN A 255 -8.10 -3.71 35.19
CA GLN A 255 -8.99 -4.61 34.46
C GLN A 255 -10.43 -4.14 34.59
N ASP A 256 -11.20 -4.32 33.52
CA ASP A 256 -12.64 -4.06 33.53
C ASP A 256 -13.34 -5.22 34.23
N VAL A 257 -13.91 -4.94 35.40
CA VAL A 257 -14.55 -5.96 36.25
C VAL A 257 -15.94 -5.51 36.69
N VAL A 258 -16.81 -6.48 36.82
CA VAL A 258 -18.18 -6.31 37.35
C VAL A 258 -18.17 -6.32 38.88
N ARG A 259 -17.17 -6.97 39.49
CA ARG A 259 -17.00 -7.12 40.93
C ARG A 259 -15.53 -7.10 41.26
N TRP A 260 -15.23 -6.53 42.44
CA TRP A 260 -13.86 -6.51 42.96
C TRP A 260 -13.89 -6.62 44.47
N ALA A 261 -12.76 -6.95 45.07
CA ALA A 261 -12.61 -7.01 46.51
C ALA A 261 -12.00 -5.69 47.00
N LEU A 262 -12.70 -4.96 47.84
CA LEU A 262 -12.31 -3.68 48.40
C LEU A 262 -11.66 -3.90 49.79
N ARG A 263 -10.46 -3.35 50.00
CA ARG A 263 -9.76 -3.47 51.26
C ARG A 263 -10.37 -2.58 52.34
N VAL A 264 -10.73 -3.19 53.46
CA VAL A 264 -11.40 -2.51 54.58
C VAL A 264 -10.69 -2.80 55.90
N PRO A 265 -10.89 -1.97 56.94
CA PRO A 265 -10.49 -2.31 58.32
C PRO A 265 -11.18 -3.58 58.82
N GLN A 266 -10.51 -4.32 59.71
CA GLN A 266 -11.05 -5.53 60.33
C GLN A 266 -12.45 -5.28 60.93
N ALA A 267 -12.65 -4.17 61.63
CA ALA A 267 -13.92 -3.85 62.30
C ALA A 267 -15.11 -3.75 61.28
N VAL A 268 -14.84 -3.23 60.08
CA VAL A 268 -15.87 -3.16 59.00
C VAL A 268 -16.15 -4.57 58.49
N TYR A 269 -15.10 -5.38 58.25
CA TYR A 269 -15.26 -6.76 57.81
C TYR A 269 -16.06 -7.59 58.82
N ASP A 270 -15.71 -7.51 60.12
CA ASP A 270 -16.41 -8.23 61.19
C ASP A 270 -17.86 -7.80 61.33
N ALA A 271 -18.17 -6.49 61.17
CA ALA A 271 -19.51 -5.98 61.21
C ALA A 271 -20.39 -6.54 60.07
N VAL A 272 -19.84 -6.59 58.84
CA VAL A 272 -20.54 -7.15 57.68
C VAL A 272 -20.79 -8.65 57.83
N VAL A 273 -19.82 -9.40 58.37
CA VAL A 273 -19.92 -10.82 58.63
C VAL A 273 -20.98 -11.10 59.72
N ALA A 274 -20.97 -10.30 60.79
CA ALA A 274 -21.95 -10.43 61.89
C ALA A 274 -23.39 -10.11 61.42
N ASP A 275 -23.56 -9.08 60.60
CA ASP A 275 -24.85 -8.73 59.99
C ASP A 275 -25.40 -9.90 59.17
N LYS A 276 -24.62 -10.47 58.27
CA LYS A 276 -24.97 -11.65 57.48
C LYS A 276 -25.32 -12.87 58.35
N GLN A 277 -24.54 -13.10 59.43
CA GLN A 277 -24.79 -14.24 60.32
C GLN A 277 -26.08 -14.08 61.14
N THR A 278 -26.40 -12.86 61.53
CA THR A 278 -27.60 -12.56 62.33
C THR A 278 -28.87 -12.60 61.52
N ASN A 279 -28.87 -12.00 60.34
CA ASN A 279 -30.04 -11.74 59.50
C ASN A 279 -30.22 -12.72 58.35
N GLY A 280 -29.19 -13.52 58.02
CA GLY A 280 -29.13 -14.38 56.85
C GLY A 280 -28.85 -13.63 55.55
N PHE A 281 -28.86 -12.31 55.57
CA PHE A 281 -28.48 -11.40 54.47
C PHE A 281 -27.79 -10.17 55.06
N VAL A 282 -27.10 -9.39 54.17
CA VAL A 282 -26.50 -8.13 54.59
C VAL A 282 -27.56 -7.03 54.49
N GLU A 283 -27.95 -6.48 55.63
CA GLU A 283 -28.95 -5.42 55.71
C GLU A 283 -28.42 -4.10 55.20
N HIS A 284 -27.18 -3.76 55.59
CA HIS A 284 -26.50 -2.52 55.20
C HIS A 284 -25.57 -2.76 54.04
N LYS A 285 -26.10 -2.97 52.84
CA LYS A 285 -25.32 -3.30 51.64
C LYS A 285 -24.53 -2.14 51.07
N VAL A 286 -25.04 -0.91 51.22
CA VAL A 286 -24.46 0.27 50.57
C VAL A 286 -23.19 0.69 51.33
N ILE A 287 -22.09 0.77 50.63
CA ILE A 287 -20.78 1.15 51.13
C ILE A 287 -20.41 2.58 50.77
N GLY A 288 -20.94 3.07 49.66
CA GLY A 288 -20.62 4.42 49.19
C GLY A 288 -21.40 4.79 47.93
N HIS A 289 -21.28 6.03 47.57
CA HIS A 289 -21.90 6.61 46.37
C HIS A 289 -20.84 7.34 45.52
N LYS A 290 -20.84 7.05 44.25
CA LYS A 290 -20.12 7.87 43.26
C LYS A 290 -21.08 8.91 42.71
N VAL A 291 -20.74 10.15 42.89
CA VAL A 291 -21.57 11.28 42.52
C VAL A 291 -20.95 12.03 41.33
N ASP A 292 -21.78 12.53 40.45
CA ASP A 292 -21.40 13.33 39.31
C ASP A 292 -20.48 14.52 39.69
N GLY A 293 -19.46 14.74 38.88
CA GLY A 293 -18.44 15.80 39.06
C GLY A 293 -17.35 15.50 40.09
N PHE A 294 -17.35 14.33 40.73
CA PHE A 294 -16.29 13.87 41.63
C PHE A 294 -15.51 12.73 40.99
N THR A 295 -14.25 12.53 41.36
CA THR A 295 -13.41 11.42 40.91
C THR A 295 -13.56 10.18 41.78
N ASP A 296 -13.81 10.39 43.06
CA ASP A 296 -13.77 9.36 44.08
C ASP A 296 -15.19 9.00 44.56
N VAL A 297 -15.32 7.79 45.10
CA VAL A 297 -16.53 7.33 45.80
C VAL A 297 -16.58 7.98 47.20
N ASP A 298 -17.73 8.54 47.55
CA ASP A 298 -18.04 8.98 48.91
C ASP A 298 -18.40 7.74 49.75
N TYR A 299 -17.49 7.29 50.55
CA TYR A 299 -17.63 6.06 51.36
C TYR A 299 -18.39 6.31 52.66
N LEU A 300 -19.42 5.54 52.88
CA LEU A 300 -20.22 5.56 54.12
C LEU A 300 -19.54 4.78 55.26
N VAL A 301 -18.55 3.94 54.94
CA VAL A 301 -17.78 3.16 55.89
C VAL A 301 -16.29 3.41 55.67
N PRO A 302 -15.45 3.25 56.71
CA PRO A 302 -14.01 3.39 56.50
C PRO A 302 -13.48 2.35 55.52
N VAL A 303 -12.67 2.81 54.54
CA VAL A 303 -11.94 1.97 53.60
C VAL A 303 -10.45 2.31 53.68
N LEU A 304 -9.59 1.33 53.41
CA LEU A 304 -8.14 1.51 53.48
C LEU A 304 -7.53 1.85 52.10
N GLY A 305 -8.36 1.94 51.07
CA GLY A 305 -7.91 1.99 49.68
C GLY A 305 -7.24 0.67 49.28
N GLY A 306 -7.18 0.39 48.04
CA GLY A 306 -6.72 -0.88 47.50
C GLY A 306 -7.86 -1.83 47.16
N ALA A 307 -7.68 -2.50 46.05
CA ALA A 307 -8.64 -3.44 45.50
C ALA A 307 -7.96 -4.67 44.93
N LEU A 308 -8.63 -5.80 44.92
CA LEU A 308 -8.21 -6.99 44.17
C LEU A 308 -9.25 -7.34 43.12
N THR A 309 -8.78 -7.64 41.93
CA THR A 309 -9.66 -8.03 40.79
C THR A 309 -9.79 -9.55 40.68
N GLN A 310 -8.89 -10.29 41.34
CA GLN A 310 -8.87 -11.76 41.38
C GLN A 310 -8.52 -12.23 42.78
N TRP A 311 -9.14 -13.31 43.29
CA TRP A 311 -8.91 -13.91 44.56
C TRP A 311 -9.25 -15.40 44.64
#